data_87c9ae69b68f9ef29728005029b93635
#
_entry.id   87c9ae69b68f9ef29728005029b93635
#
_cell.length_a   1.000
_cell.length_b   1.000
_cell.length_c   1.000
_cell.angle_alpha   90.00
_cell.angle_beta   90.00
_cell.angle_gamma   90.00
#
_symmetry.space_group_name_H-M   'P 1'
#
loop_
_entity.id
_entity.type
_entity.pdbx_description
1 polymer ?
#
loop_
_entity_poly.entity_id
_entity_poly.type
_entity_poly.pdbx_seq_one_letter_code
_entity_poly.pdbx_strand_id
1 'polypeptide(L)'
;ARLSMMLMDPSFKEQLLGAKSIEEFLQLIDDKENEKLEAETAKEEAQKANSTGYRVLAVTACPTGIAHTFMAAEALENKAKDMGISIKVETNGSSGAKNVLTDEEIANAECIIVAADKKVEMARFEGKKVIQTKVANGIHKTEELLTRATNGDAPIYHHQGGSSAEESVSEEQESFGRQLYKHLMNGVSHMLPFVIGGGILIALAFLLDDYNINPANFGKNTPIAALIKTIGETSFGFMLPVLAGYIAMSIADRPGLAVGFVGGMLANLGTTYNSAFDSSISVVSGGFLGALFAGFLAGYLVLGLKKIFDLLPQALDGLKPTLLYPFFGIGLIGLIMIFVNPFFGSINVAITNFLNSMGGTSKVLLGIVVAGMMAIDMGGPFNKAAYVFGTASLASGNFEVMAAVMAGGMVPPLAIALA
;
A
#
# COMPACT_ATOMS: atom_id res chain seq x y z
N ALA A 1 0.62 14.62 -4.77
CA ALA A 1 2.08 14.45 -4.82
C ALA A 1 2.77 15.66 -5.43
N ARG A 2 2.39 16.15 -6.66
CA ARG A 2 3.03 17.30 -7.32
C ARG A 2 2.91 18.59 -6.51
N LEU A 3 1.70 18.94 -6.05
CA LEU A 3 1.48 20.12 -5.24
C LEU A 3 2.28 20.10 -3.93
N SER A 4 2.38 18.94 -3.27
CA SER A 4 3.17 18.81 -2.03
C SER A 4 4.67 19.04 -2.26
N MET A 5 5.20 18.65 -3.43
CA MET A 5 6.59 18.91 -3.79
C MET A 5 6.84 20.39 -4.15
N MET A 6 5.87 21.04 -4.77
CA MET A 6 5.95 22.48 -5.07
C MET A 6 5.95 23.32 -3.79
N LEU A 7 5.15 22.93 -2.80
CA LEU A 7 5.07 23.62 -1.50
C LEU A 7 6.33 23.43 -0.61
N MET A 8 7.24 22.53 -0.97
CA MET A 8 8.55 22.41 -0.31
C MET A 8 9.55 23.46 -0.79
N ASP A 9 9.28 24.15 -1.90
CA ASP A 9 10.09 25.28 -2.37
C ASP A 9 9.73 26.56 -1.57
N PRO A 10 10.66 27.09 -0.75
CA PRO A 10 10.38 28.27 0.09
C PRO A 10 9.99 29.50 -0.72
N SER A 11 10.59 29.69 -1.90
CA SER A 11 10.32 30.83 -2.77
C SER A 11 8.93 30.76 -3.38
N PHE A 12 8.48 29.57 -3.78
CA PHE A 12 7.14 29.36 -4.29
C PHE A 12 6.08 29.53 -3.20
N LYS A 13 6.38 29.08 -1.98
CA LYS A 13 5.51 29.29 -0.82
C LYS A 13 5.32 30.80 -0.53
N GLU A 14 6.38 31.60 -0.57
CA GLU A 14 6.29 33.05 -0.40
C GLU A 14 5.46 33.74 -1.49
N GLN A 15 5.62 33.30 -2.75
CA GLN A 15 4.81 33.81 -3.87
C GLN A 15 3.33 33.50 -3.69
N LEU A 16 2.98 32.27 -3.27
CA LEU A 16 1.58 31.89 -3.01
C LEU A 16 0.97 32.68 -1.85
N LEU A 17 1.74 32.94 -0.78
CA LEU A 17 1.30 33.77 0.36
C LEU A 17 1.16 35.25 0.00
N GLY A 18 1.88 35.71 -1.03
CA GLY A 18 1.80 37.06 -1.56
C GLY A 18 0.70 37.32 -2.58
N ALA A 19 0.02 36.28 -3.07
CA ALA A 19 -1.03 36.39 -4.08
C ALA A 19 -2.23 37.19 -3.56
N LYS A 20 -2.68 38.18 -4.36
CA LYS A 20 -3.74 39.12 -3.97
C LYS A 20 -5.11 38.77 -4.56
N SER A 21 -5.18 37.83 -5.46
CA SER A 21 -6.42 37.34 -6.05
C SER A 21 -6.39 35.82 -6.25
N ILE A 22 -7.57 35.20 -6.43
CA ILE A 22 -7.71 33.76 -6.70
C ILE A 22 -7.09 33.43 -8.06
N GLU A 23 -7.25 34.30 -9.04
CA GLU A 23 -6.69 34.14 -10.38
C GLU A 23 -5.15 34.13 -10.34
N GLU A 24 -4.54 35.07 -9.59
CA GLU A 24 -3.10 35.15 -9.42
C GLU A 24 -2.56 33.89 -8.70
N PHE A 25 -3.28 33.41 -7.69
CA PHE A 25 -2.92 32.19 -6.94
C PHE A 25 -2.94 30.95 -7.85
N LEU A 26 -3.97 30.79 -8.68
CA LEU A 26 -4.08 29.69 -9.63
C LEU A 26 -3.01 29.78 -10.73
N GLN A 27 -2.75 30.98 -11.23
CA GLN A 27 -1.74 31.20 -12.25
C GLN A 27 -0.33 30.86 -11.78
N LEU A 28 0.02 31.19 -10.53
CA LEU A 28 1.29 30.81 -9.92
C LEU A 28 1.46 29.27 -9.84
N ILE A 29 0.37 28.55 -9.56
CA ILE A 29 0.38 27.07 -9.55
C ILE A 29 0.58 26.53 -10.95
N ASP A 30 -0.17 27.02 -11.93
CA ASP A 30 -0.10 26.59 -13.32
C ASP A 30 1.28 26.88 -13.94
N ASP A 31 1.85 28.07 -13.67
CA ASP A 31 3.18 28.45 -14.13
C ASP A 31 4.26 27.53 -13.54
N LYS A 32 4.16 27.22 -12.24
CA LYS A 32 5.10 26.32 -11.57
C LYS A 32 4.96 24.87 -12.01
N GLU A 33 3.74 24.43 -12.33
CA GLU A 33 3.49 23.12 -12.91
C GLU A 33 4.07 23.01 -14.33
N ASN A 34 3.88 24.05 -15.16
CA ASN A 34 4.43 24.12 -16.50
C ASN A 34 5.96 24.18 -16.50
N GLU A 35 6.58 24.98 -15.61
CA GLU A 35 8.04 25.01 -15.42
C GLU A 35 8.60 23.61 -15.08
N LYS A 36 7.93 22.88 -14.20
CA LYS A 36 8.33 21.49 -13.87
C LYS A 36 8.08 20.50 -15.01
N LEU A 37 6.99 20.64 -15.75
CA LEU A 37 6.70 19.82 -16.93
C LEU A 37 7.72 20.05 -18.06
N GLU A 38 8.10 21.29 -18.30
CA GLU A 38 9.17 21.64 -19.26
C GLU A 38 10.54 21.13 -18.80
N ALA A 39 10.83 21.21 -17.50
CA ALA A 39 12.06 20.67 -16.93
C ALA A 39 12.07 19.12 -16.95
N GLU A 40 10.93 18.44 -16.77
CA GLU A 40 10.80 16.99 -16.92
C GLU A 40 10.96 16.55 -18.38
N THR A 41 10.33 17.26 -19.34
CA THR A 41 10.50 16.99 -20.79
C THR A 41 11.91 17.28 -21.30
N ALA A 42 12.52 18.37 -20.85
CA ALA A 42 13.91 18.66 -21.18
C ALA A 42 14.89 17.64 -20.56
N LYS A 43 14.57 17.09 -19.37
CA LYS A 43 15.31 15.99 -18.75
C LYS A 43 15.15 14.68 -19.54
N GLU A 44 13.95 14.37 -20.01
CA GLU A 44 13.69 13.18 -20.84
C GLU A 44 14.38 13.27 -22.20
N GLU A 45 14.43 14.45 -22.81
CA GLU A 45 15.15 14.68 -24.06
C GLU A 45 16.68 14.66 -23.88
N ALA A 46 17.19 15.23 -22.79
CA ALA A 46 18.61 15.16 -22.44
C ALA A 46 19.04 13.73 -22.04
N GLN A 47 18.14 12.94 -21.44
CA GLN A 47 18.38 11.52 -21.15
C GLN A 47 18.41 10.66 -22.44
N LYS A 48 17.61 10.99 -23.44
CA LYS A 48 17.66 10.34 -24.77
C LYS A 48 18.93 10.69 -25.56
N ALA A 49 19.51 11.86 -25.32
CA ALA A 49 20.73 12.30 -25.98
C ALA A 49 22.02 11.76 -25.33
N ASN A 50 21.97 11.36 -24.04
CA ASN A 50 23.10 10.82 -23.26
C ASN A 50 23.01 9.30 -23.04
N SER A 51 22.79 8.52 -24.09
CA SER A 51 22.73 7.05 -24.01
C SER A 51 24.09 6.35 -23.75
N THR A 52 25.09 7.06 -23.25
CA THR A 52 26.40 6.48 -22.90
C THR A 52 26.70 6.68 -21.41
N GLY A 53 26.21 5.75 -20.58
CA GLY A 53 26.88 5.41 -19.32
C GLY A 53 26.50 6.23 -18.07
N TYR A 54 25.35 5.90 -17.45
CA TYR A 54 25.16 6.25 -16.04
C TYR A 54 26.17 5.48 -15.17
N ARG A 55 26.92 6.19 -14.31
CA ARG A 55 27.84 5.56 -13.35
C ARG A 55 27.09 4.79 -12.27
N VAL A 56 26.06 5.37 -11.75
CA VAL A 56 25.23 4.79 -10.67
C VAL A 56 23.79 4.70 -11.16
N LEU A 57 23.15 3.58 -10.87
CA LEU A 57 21.71 3.42 -11.03
C LEU A 57 21.04 3.35 -9.66
N ALA A 58 19.79 3.76 -9.56
CA ALA A 58 19.03 3.59 -8.33
C ALA A 58 17.62 3.11 -8.61
N VAL A 59 17.03 2.40 -7.64
CA VAL A 59 15.62 2.02 -7.62
C VAL A 59 15.05 2.45 -6.29
N THR A 60 13.98 3.24 -6.32
CA THR A 60 13.28 3.67 -5.12
C THR A 60 11.87 3.10 -5.06
N ALA A 61 11.47 2.56 -3.90
CA ALA A 61 10.15 1.99 -3.72
C ALA A 61 9.71 2.06 -2.25
N CYS A 62 8.47 2.48 -2.00
CA CYS A 62 7.85 2.39 -0.68
C CYS A 62 6.52 1.64 -0.73
N PRO A 63 5.99 1.13 0.38
CA PRO A 63 4.75 0.36 0.39
C PRO A 63 3.56 1.11 -0.22
N THR A 64 3.42 2.40 0.07
CA THR A 64 2.35 3.25 -0.49
C THR A 64 2.65 3.73 -1.91
N GLY A 65 3.93 3.73 -2.34
CA GLY A 65 4.36 4.18 -3.66
C GLY A 65 4.11 5.66 -3.94
N ILE A 66 3.97 6.50 -2.91
CA ILE A 66 3.62 7.93 -3.08
C ILE A 66 4.77 8.84 -2.65
N ALA A 67 4.81 9.32 -1.40
CA ALA A 67 5.74 10.37 -1.00
C ALA A 67 7.20 9.89 -0.94
N HIS A 68 7.51 8.89 -0.12
CA HIS A 68 8.89 8.49 0.14
C HIS A 68 9.63 7.96 -1.10
N THR A 69 8.91 7.33 -2.04
CA THR A 69 9.50 6.86 -3.31
C THR A 69 10.07 8.03 -4.11
N PHE A 70 9.28 9.11 -4.26
CA PHE A 70 9.69 10.27 -5.06
C PHE A 70 10.69 11.15 -4.31
N MET A 71 10.54 11.32 -2.99
CA MET A 71 11.50 12.07 -2.17
C MET A 71 12.89 11.42 -2.18
N ALA A 72 12.97 10.10 -2.10
CA ALA A 72 14.24 9.39 -2.17
C ALA A 72 14.90 9.51 -3.55
N ALA A 73 14.10 9.44 -4.63
CA ALA A 73 14.60 9.65 -5.97
C ALA A 73 15.16 11.05 -6.17
N GLU A 74 14.40 12.08 -5.80
CA GLU A 74 14.81 13.49 -5.90
C GLU A 74 16.06 13.77 -5.04
N ALA A 75 16.12 13.26 -3.82
CA ALA A 75 17.26 13.42 -2.95
C ALA A 75 18.54 12.79 -3.52
N LEU A 76 18.43 11.58 -4.09
CA LEU A 76 19.55 10.89 -4.75
C LEU A 76 20.00 11.64 -6.02
N GLU A 77 19.07 12.11 -6.86
CA GLU A 77 19.39 12.86 -8.08
C GLU A 77 20.06 14.20 -7.77
N ASN A 78 19.50 14.96 -6.82
CA ASN A 78 20.06 16.26 -6.45
C ASN A 78 21.46 16.11 -5.86
N LYS A 79 21.64 15.17 -4.93
CA LYS A 79 22.95 14.95 -4.31
C LYS A 79 23.98 14.40 -5.30
N ALA A 80 23.59 13.52 -6.20
CA ALA A 80 24.46 13.03 -7.27
C ALA A 80 24.92 14.17 -8.21
N LYS A 81 24.01 15.09 -8.53
CA LYS A 81 24.32 16.29 -9.30
C LYS A 81 25.36 17.16 -8.59
N ASP A 82 25.20 17.40 -7.29
CA ASP A 82 26.15 18.16 -6.47
C ASP A 82 27.53 17.50 -6.42
N MET A 83 27.56 16.17 -6.42
CA MET A 83 28.81 15.36 -6.41
C MET A 83 29.38 15.12 -7.80
N GLY A 84 28.74 15.59 -8.89
CA GLY A 84 29.16 15.35 -10.27
C GLY A 84 29.05 13.89 -10.72
N ILE A 85 28.13 13.12 -10.13
CA ILE A 85 27.90 11.69 -10.43
C ILE A 85 26.71 11.58 -11.39
N SER A 86 26.89 10.87 -12.51
CA SER A 86 25.78 10.56 -13.41
C SER A 86 24.95 9.44 -12.82
N ILE A 87 23.68 9.72 -12.53
CA ILE A 87 22.72 8.77 -11.94
C ILE A 87 21.42 8.73 -12.73
N LYS A 88 20.81 7.55 -12.81
CA LYS A 88 19.41 7.37 -13.23
C LYS A 88 18.65 6.67 -12.12
N VAL A 89 17.48 7.19 -11.78
CA VAL A 89 16.64 6.66 -10.70
C VAL A 89 15.31 6.15 -11.24
N GLU A 90 15.10 4.86 -11.12
CA GLU A 90 13.81 4.22 -11.34
C GLU A 90 12.93 4.40 -10.10
N THR A 91 11.70 4.86 -10.29
CA THR A 91 10.73 5.00 -9.20
C THR A 91 9.59 4.00 -9.34
N ASN A 92 9.43 3.13 -8.36
CA ASN A 92 8.32 2.17 -8.29
C ASN A 92 7.18 2.72 -7.43
N GLY A 93 6.47 3.71 -8.00
CA GLY A 93 5.37 4.40 -7.35
C GLY A 93 4.02 3.67 -7.44
N SER A 94 2.97 4.29 -6.88
CA SER A 94 1.58 3.80 -6.95
C SER A 94 0.99 3.83 -8.37
N SER A 95 1.49 4.72 -9.21
CA SER A 95 1.12 4.83 -10.64
C SER A 95 1.94 3.92 -11.57
N GLY A 96 2.70 2.97 -11.02
CA GLY A 96 3.59 2.11 -11.77
C GLY A 96 5.05 2.55 -11.73
N ALA A 97 5.92 1.79 -12.42
CA ALA A 97 7.32 2.10 -12.56
C ALA A 97 7.54 3.22 -13.58
N LYS A 98 8.37 4.20 -13.22
CA LYS A 98 8.84 5.26 -14.13
C LYS A 98 10.35 5.22 -14.22
N ASN A 99 10.91 5.72 -15.34
CA ASN A 99 12.33 5.73 -15.64
C ASN A 99 12.95 4.33 -15.50
N VAL A 100 12.26 3.30 -15.99
CA VAL A 100 12.70 1.91 -15.88
C VAL A 100 14.11 1.75 -16.41
N LEU A 101 14.95 1.04 -15.64
CA LEU A 101 16.32 0.74 -15.99
C LEU A 101 16.35 -0.31 -17.10
N THR A 102 17.10 -0.06 -18.17
CA THR A 102 17.28 -1.02 -19.25
C THR A 102 18.41 -2.00 -18.94
N ASP A 103 18.41 -3.17 -19.58
CA ASP A 103 19.46 -4.17 -19.41
C ASP A 103 20.85 -3.62 -19.83
N GLU A 104 20.91 -2.74 -20.82
CA GLU A 104 22.13 -2.08 -21.27
C GLU A 104 22.66 -1.10 -20.22
N GLU A 105 21.78 -0.29 -19.60
CA GLU A 105 22.16 0.62 -18.51
C GLU A 105 22.64 -0.18 -17.29
N ILE A 106 21.94 -1.26 -16.94
CA ILE A 106 22.34 -2.16 -15.85
C ILE A 106 23.71 -2.79 -16.16
N ALA A 107 23.94 -3.23 -17.39
CA ALA A 107 25.22 -3.82 -17.79
C ALA A 107 26.40 -2.85 -17.66
N ASN A 108 26.19 -1.56 -17.93
CA ASN A 108 27.26 -0.55 -17.94
C ASN A 108 27.46 0.15 -16.59
N ALA A 109 26.51 0.07 -15.66
CA ALA A 109 26.62 0.74 -14.37
C ALA A 109 27.68 0.14 -13.45
N GLU A 110 28.37 1.00 -12.70
CA GLU A 110 29.37 0.63 -11.69
C GLU A 110 28.71 0.05 -10.44
N CYS A 111 27.58 0.62 -10.02
CA CYS A 111 26.83 0.20 -8.84
C CYS A 111 25.35 0.54 -8.96
N ILE A 112 24.52 -0.24 -8.28
CA ILE A 112 23.07 -0.05 -8.22
C ILE A 112 22.65 0.16 -6.75
N ILE A 113 21.90 1.22 -6.47
CA ILE A 113 21.34 1.52 -5.15
C ILE A 113 19.86 1.13 -5.16
N VAL A 114 19.47 0.15 -4.35
CA VAL A 114 18.07 -0.23 -4.16
C VAL A 114 17.60 0.29 -2.81
N ALA A 115 16.97 1.46 -2.82
CA ALA A 115 16.39 2.10 -1.63
C ALA A 115 14.89 1.77 -1.57
N ALA A 116 14.54 0.63 -0.99
CA ALA A 116 13.19 0.08 -1.08
C ALA A 116 12.71 -0.57 0.22
N ASP A 117 11.44 -0.31 0.57
CA ASP A 117 10.72 -0.98 1.67
C ASP A 117 9.63 -1.94 1.15
N LYS A 118 9.57 -2.17 -0.16
CA LYS A 118 8.79 -3.23 -0.81
C LYS A 118 9.66 -4.04 -1.76
N LYS A 119 9.18 -5.22 -2.19
CA LYS A 119 9.90 -6.07 -3.16
C LYS A 119 10.15 -5.32 -4.47
N VAL A 120 11.39 -5.35 -4.92
CA VAL A 120 11.87 -4.90 -6.23
C VAL A 120 12.30 -6.13 -7.01
N GLU A 121 12.18 -6.11 -8.33
CA GLU A 121 12.63 -7.20 -9.21
C GLU A 121 14.16 -7.22 -9.25
N MET A 122 14.75 -8.01 -8.33
CA MET A 122 16.19 -8.05 -8.11
C MET A 122 16.93 -8.94 -9.10
N ALA A 123 16.26 -9.90 -9.75
CA ALA A 123 16.86 -10.86 -10.67
C ALA A 123 17.63 -10.19 -11.82
N ARG A 124 17.17 -9.02 -12.27
CA ARG A 124 17.83 -8.21 -13.31
C ARG A 124 19.20 -7.63 -12.92
N PHE A 125 19.53 -7.69 -11.63
CA PHE A 125 20.80 -7.17 -11.09
C PHE A 125 21.82 -8.26 -10.79
N GLU A 126 21.65 -9.46 -11.30
CA GLU A 126 22.57 -10.58 -11.15
C GLU A 126 24.00 -10.20 -11.52
N GLY A 127 24.95 -10.52 -10.64
CA GLY A 127 26.37 -10.25 -10.85
C GLY A 127 26.80 -8.78 -10.73
N LYS A 128 25.88 -7.86 -10.39
CA LYS A 128 26.17 -6.44 -10.22
C LYS A 128 26.45 -6.08 -8.75
N LYS A 129 27.22 -5.01 -8.54
CA LYS A 129 27.38 -4.42 -7.22
C LYS A 129 26.10 -3.71 -6.82
N VAL A 130 25.47 -4.14 -5.73
CA VAL A 130 24.17 -3.62 -5.28
C VAL A 130 24.22 -3.20 -3.82
N ILE A 131 23.84 -1.96 -3.54
CA ILE A 131 23.59 -1.46 -2.19
C ILE A 131 22.10 -1.55 -1.93
N GLN A 132 21.67 -2.49 -1.09
CA GLN A 132 20.29 -2.58 -0.66
C GLN A 132 20.09 -1.80 0.64
N THR A 133 19.06 -0.95 0.69
CA THR A 133 18.78 -0.13 1.87
C THR A 133 17.29 0.24 1.94
N LYS A 134 16.88 0.82 3.07
CA LYS A 134 15.51 1.34 3.25
C LYS A 134 15.32 2.62 2.44
N VAL A 135 14.08 2.89 2.00
CA VAL A 135 13.76 4.13 1.26
C VAL A 135 14.11 5.38 2.08
N ALA A 136 13.97 5.35 3.41
CA ALA A 136 14.35 6.45 4.30
C ALA A 136 15.85 6.80 4.23
N ASN A 137 16.73 5.82 4.04
CA ASN A 137 18.16 6.07 3.86
C ASN A 137 18.44 6.75 2.51
N GLY A 138 17.64 6.45 1.46
CA GLY A 138 17.68 7.16 0.19
C GLY A 138 17.31 8.65 0.30
N ILE A 139 16.62 9.05 1.39
CA ILE A 139 16.28 10.45 1.69
C ILE A 139 17.38 11.10 2.56
N HIS A 140 17.77 10.43 3.66
CA HIS A 140 18.58 11.04 4.72
C HIS A 140 20.07 10.73 4.65
N LYS A 141 20.50 9.71 3.91
CA LYS A 141 21.88 9.23 3.79
C LYS A 141 22.38 9.17 2.35
N THR A 142 21.88 10.07 1.51
CA THR A 142 22.18 10.11 0.07
C THR A 142 23.67 10.21 -0.23
N GLU A 143 24.40 11.07 0.51
CA GLU A 143 25.84 11.26 0.35
C GLU A 143 26.63 10.00 0.67
N GLU A 144 26.30 9.35 1.79
CA GLU A 144 26.92 8.08 2.20
C GLU A 144 26.69 6.99 1.14
N LEU A 145 25.45 6.85 0.64
CA LEU A 145 25.10 5.86 -0.36
C LEU A 145 25.82 6.09 -1.70
N LEU A 146 25.87 7.33 -2.17
CA LEU A 146 26.56 7.69 -3.40
C LEU A 146 28.07 7.52 -3.29
N THR A 147 28.66 7.89 -2.15
CA THR A 147 30.09 7.69 -1.89
C THR A 147 30.46 6.21 -1.87
N ARG A 148 29.66 5.37 -1.21
CA ARG A 148 29.86 3.91 -1.22
C ARG A 148 29.72 3.32 -2.62
N ALA A 149 28.72 3.79 -3.37
CA ALA A 149 28.47 3.32 -4.72
C ALA A 149 29.65 3.63 -5.65
N THR A 150 30.23 4.84 -5.58
CA THR A 150 31.36 5.28 -6.43
C THR A 150 32.71 4.72 -5.98
N ASN A 151 32.88 4.44 -4.68
CA ASN A 151 34.10 3.79 -4.15
C ASN A 151 34.13 2.28 -4.40
N GLY A 152 33.04 1.71 -4.93
CA GLY A 152 32.93 0.28 -5.17
C GLY A 152 32.72 -0.56 -3.92
N ASP A 153 32.35 0.07 -2.81
CA ASP A 153 32.04 -0.56 -1.52
C ASP A 153 30.59 -1.06 -1.50
N ALA A 154 30.31 -2.01 -2.39
CA ALA A 154 29.02 -2.68 -2.50
C ALA A 154 29.24 -4.17 -2.78
N PRO A 155 28.46 -5.07 -2.15
CA PRO A 155 28.52 -6.50 -2.41
C PRO A 155 28.04 -6.80 -3.84
N ILE A 156 28.60 -7.85 -4.44
CA ILE A 156 28.09 -8.38 -5.69
C ILE A 156 26.81 -9.15 -5.38
N TYR A 157 25.73 -8.78 -6.05
CA TYR A 157 24.45 -9.45 -5.90
C TYR A 157 24.42 -10.74 -6.72
N HIS A 158 24.05 -11.85 -6.08
CA HIS A 158 23.81 -13.13 -6.71
C HIS A 158 22.36 -13.56 -6.47
N HIS A 159 21.61 -13.65 -7.56
CA HIS A 159 20.25 -14.15 -7.52
C HIS A 159 20.25 -15.68 -7.49
N GLN A 160 20.13 -16.27 -6.28
CA GLN A 160 19.91 -17.71 -6.17
C GLN A 160 18.52 -18.02 -6.69
N GLY A 161 18.45 -18.65 -7.85
CA GLY A 161 17.20 -19.10 -8.47
C GLY A 161 16.53 -20.15 -7.59
N GLY A 162 15.44 -19.76 -6.96
CA GLY A 162 14.65 -20.63 -6.08
C GLY A 162 14.34 -19.91 -4.77
N SER A 163 13.09 -19.41 -4.65
CA SER A 163 12.39 -19.01 -3.42
C SER A 163 13.27 -18.64 -2.21
N SER A 164 13.62 -17.41 -2.08
CA SER A 164 13.91 -16.66 -0.86
C SER A 164 14.95 -15.58 -1.13
N ALA A 165 14.51 -14.45 -1.70
CA ALA A 165 15.27 -13.22 -1.63
C ALA A 165 14.96 -12.51 -0.28
N GLU A 166 15.29 -13.22 0.80
CA GLU A 166 15.58 -12.64 2.09
C GLU A 166 17.06 -12.91 2.32
N GLU A 167 17.88 -11.88 2.06
CA GLU A 167 19.19 -11.73 2.72
C GLU A 167 19.99 -10.69 1.94
N SER A 168 20.01 -9.49 2.47
CA SER A 168 21.18 -8.64 2.73
C SER A 168 20.78 -7.17 2.94
N VAL A 169 19.91 -6.95 3.89
CA VAL A 169 20.05 -5.75 4.73
C VAL A 169 20.58 -6.30 6.03
N SER A 170 21.80 -5.88 6.42
CA SER A 170 22.52 -6.27 7.65
C SER A 170 21.66 -7.05 8.63
N GLU A 171 22.12 -8.26 9.02
CA GLU A 171 21.55 -9.14 10.02
C GLU A 171 21.41 -8.46 11.40
N GLU A 172 20.49 -7.55 11.53
CA GLU A 172 19.63 -7.49 12.69
C GLU A 172 18.46 -8.39 12.33
N GLN A 173 18.35 -9.54 12.97
CA GLN A 173 17.21 -10.45 12.91
C GLN A 173 15.95 -9.58 12.96
N GLU A 174 15.30 -9.37 11.78
CA GLU A 174 14.05 -8.61 11.76
C GLU A 174 13.10 -9.32 12.72
N SER A 175 12.73 -8.65 13.80
CA SER A 175 11.78 -9.17 14.78
C SER A 175 10.55 -9.68 14.03
N PHE A 176 10.05 -10.86 14.41
CA PHE A 176 8.82 -11.46 13.85
C PHE A 176 7.68 -10.44 13.74
N GLY A 177 7.55 -9.54 14.73
CA GLY A 177 6.57 -8.46 14.70
C GLY A 177 6.77 -7.47 13.54
N ARG A 178 8.01 -7.23 13.12
CA ARG A 178 8.32 -6.32 12.00
C ARG A 178 7.97 -6.96 10.65
N GLN A 179 8.21 -8.26 10.48
CA GLN A 179 7.80 -8.99 9.29
C GLN A 179 6.27 -9.02 9.18
N LEU A 180 5.57 -9.32 10.28
CA LEU A 180 4.12 -9.29 10.35
C LEU A 180 3.56 -7.92 9.94
N TYR A 181 4.17 -6.84 10.45
CA TYR A 181 3.80 -5.48 10.10
C TYR A 181 4.02 -5.18 8.61
N LYS A 182 5.13 -5.61 8.01
CA LYS A 182 5.38 -5.43 6.57
C LYS A 182 4.31 -6.11 5.71
N HIS A 183 3.97 -7.36 6.01
CA HIS A 183 2.93 -8.10 5.29
C HIS A 183 1.56 -7.44 5.45
N LEU A 184 1.20 -7.02 6.66
CA LEU A 184 -0.02 -6.30 6.94
C LEU A 184 -0.10 -5.00 6.12
N MET A 185 0.96 -4.19 6.14
CA MET A 185 1.00 -2.91 5.44
C MET A 185 0.96 -3.07 3.92
N ASN A 186 1.51 -4.17 3.38
CA ASN A 186 1.34 -4.49 1.97
C ASN A 186 -0.13 -4.74 1.62
N GLY A 187 -0.86 -5.53 2.41
CA GLY A 187 -2.29 -5.75 2.23
C GLY A 187 -3.11 -4.46 2.34
N VAL A 188 -2.86 -3.66 3.37
CA VAL A 188 -3.55 -2.38 3.60
C VAL A 188 -3.32 -1.42 2.43
N SER A 189 -2.10 -1.30 1.93
CA SER A 189 -1.79 -0.38 0.82
C SER A 189 -2.55 -0.69 -0.46
N HIS A 190 -2.72 -1.99 -0.77
CA HIS A 190 -3.45 -2.42 -1.96
C HIS A 190 -4.99 -2.34 -1.80
N MET A 191 -5.48 -2.41 -0.57
CA MET A 191 -6.90 -2.26 -0.25
C MET A 191 -7.36 -0.79 -0.34
N LEU A 192 -6.48 0.19 -0.06
CA LEU A 192 -6.81 1.61 0.02
C LEU A 192 -7.56 2.17 -1.19
N PRO A 193 -7.18 1.91 -2.44
CA PRO A 193 -7.89 2.43 -3.61
C PRO A 193 -9.37 2.01 -3.65
N PHE A 194 -9.69 0.79 -3.21
CA PHE A 194 -11.06 0.28 -3.15
C PHE A 194 -11.89 0.99 -2.07
N VAL A 195 -11.27 1.24 -0.91
CA VAL A 195 -11.90 1.97 0.20
C VAL A 195 -12.14 3.43 -0.18
N ILE A 196 -11.12 4.10 -0.73
CA ILE A 196 -11.20 5.53 -1.11
C ILE A 196 -12.18 5.72 -2.26
N GLY A 197 -12.02 4.98 -3.36
CA GLY A 197 -12.88 5.09 -4.53
C GLY A 197 -14.33 4.72 -4.22
N GLY A 198 -14.53 3.58 -3.53
CA GLY A 198 -15.86 3.15 -3.09
C GLY A 198 -16.51 4.12 -2.12
N GLY A 199 -15.74 4.62 -1.14
CA GLY A 199 -16.21 5.59 -0.15
C GLY A 199 -16.63 6.91 -0.76
N ILE A 200 -15.88 7.45 -1.71
CA ILE A 200 -16.25 8.68 -2.46
C ILE A 200 -17.55 8.47 -3.22
N LEU A 201 -17.70 7.34 -3.92
CA LEU A 201 -18.94 7.03 -4.67
C LEU A 201 -20.15 6.92 -3.73
N ILE A 202 -19.99 6.27 -2.56
CA ILE A 202 -21.06 6.18 -1.54
C ILE A 202 -21.40 7.58 -1.01
N ALA A 203 -20.40 8.42 -0.75
CA ALA A 203 -20.63 9.80 -0.30
C ALA A 203 -21.36 10.64 -1.36
N LEU A 204 -20.98 10.51 -2.63
CA LEU A 204 -21.67 11.17 -3.74
C LEU A 204 -23.12 10.68 -3.89
N ALA A 205 -23.39 9.41 -3.67
CA ALA A 205 -24.74 8.88 -3.68
C ALA A 205 -25.61 9.53 -2.59
N PHE A 206 -25.10 9.73 -1.39
CA PHE A 206 -25.81 10.45 -0.32
C PHE A 206 -26.01 11.94 -0.69
N LEU A 207 -25.03 12.57 -1.35
CA LEU A 207 -25.15 13.97 -1.77
C LEU A 207 -26.23 14.18 -2.86
N LEU A 208 -26.38 13.20 -3.73
CA LEU A 208 -27.31 13.27 -4.88
C LEU A 208 -28.72 12.72 -4.55
N ASP A 209 -28.92 12.15 -3.36
CA ASP A 209 -30.17 11.56 -2.96
C ASP A 209 -31.01 12.50 -2.10
N ASP A 210 -32.33 12.32 -2.09
CA ASP A 210 -33.24 13.09 -1.25
C ASP A 210 -33.63 12.28 0.00
N TYR A 211 -33.16 12.75 1.16
CA TYR A 211 -33.48 12.17 2.47
C TYR A 211 -34.98 12.15 2.79
N ASN A 212 -35.77 13.11 2.25
CA ASN A 212 -37.18 13.25 2.59
C ASN A 212 -38.06 12.18 1.92
N ILE A 213 -37.58 11.50 0.88
CA ILE A 213 -38.35 10.44 0.22
C ILE A 213 -38.53 9.24 1.17
N ASN A 214 -37.43 8.68 1.65
CA ASN A 214 -37.41 7.61 2.62
C ASN A 214 -36.09 7.62 3.41
N PRO A 215 -36.07 8.15 4.65
CA PRO A 215 -34.88 8.21 5.48
C PRO A 215 -34.18 6.85 5.69
N ALA A 216 -34.97 5.76 5.77
CA ALA A 216 -34.41 4.41 5.94
C ALA A 216 -33.67 3.88 4.71
N ASN A 217 -33.98 4.44 3.52
CA ASN A 217 -33.36 4.04 2.25
C ASN A 217 -32.44 5.13 1.69
N PHE A 218 -32.01 6.08 2.52
CA PHE A 218 -31.17 7.20 2.09
C PHE A 218 -29.88 6.75 1.39
N GLY A 219 -29.61 7.40 0.28
CA GLY A 219 -28.57 7.01 -0.69
C GLY A 219 -29.03 6.05 -1.78
N LYS A 220 -30.30 5.58 -1.74
CA LYS A 220 -30.91 4.69 -2.74
C LYS A 220 -32.35 5.10 -3.13
N ASN A 221 -32.80 6.27 -2.71
CA ASN A 221 -34.16 6.74 -3.02
C ASN A 221 -34.35 7.14 -4.45
N THR A 222 -33.28 7.65 -5.10
CA THR A 222 -33.32 8.03 -6.52
C THR A 222 -32.50 7.04 -7.36
N PRO A 223 -32.88 6.80 -8.65
CA PRO A 223 -32.18 5.83 -9.50
C PRO A 223 -30.68 6.10 -9.66
N ILE A 224 -30.30 7.38 -9.77
CA ILE A 224 -28.89 7.79 -9.94
C ILE A 224 -28.11 7.53 -8.64
N ALA A 225 -28.65 7.90 -7.48
CA ALA A 225 -28.02 7.64 -6.20
C ALA A 225 -27.88 6.13 -5.97
N ALA A 226 -28.93 5.35 -6.24
CA ALA A 226 -28.90 3.90 -6.10
C ALA A 226 -27.81 3.25 -6.99
N LEU A 227 -27.67 3.70 -8.25
CA LEU A 227 -26.66 3.22 -9.17
C LEU A 227 -25.24 3.50 -8.62
N ILE A 228 -24.97 4.75 -8.27
CA ILE A 228 -23.64 5.18 -7.75
C ILE A 228 -23.32 4.46 -6.45
N LYS A 229 -24.29 4.36 -5.53
CA LYS A 229 -24.11 3.64 -4.24
C LYS A 229 -23.81 2.18 -4.47
N THR A 230 -24.49 1.51 -5.40
CA THR A 230 -24.24 0.09 -5.71
C THR A 230 -22.83 -0.14 -6.21
N ILE A 231 -22.33 0.74 -7.11
CA ILE A 231 -20.93 0.67 -7.57
C ILE A 231 -19.97 0.87 -6.40
N GLY A 232 -20.22 1.87 -5.56
CA GLY A 232 -19.40 2.16 -4.39
C GLY A 232 -19.39 1.02 -3.37
N GLU A 233 -20.54 0.45 -3.04
CA GLU A 233 -20.68 -0.71 -2.14
C GLU A 233 -19.97 -1.95 -2.71
N THR A 234 -20.03 -2.18 -4.02
CA THR A 234 -19.31 -3.27 -4.68
C THR A 234 -17.80 -3.08 -4.54
N SER A 235 -17.29 -1.86 -4.80
CA SER A 235 -15.86 -1.55 -4.58
C SER A 235 -15.46 -1.78 -3.13
N PHE A 236 -16.26 -1.31 -2.18
CA PHE A 236 -16.03 -1.50 -0.75
C PHE A 236 -16.02 -2.97 -0.35
N GLY A 237 -16.86 -3.81 -0.98
CA GLY A 237 -16.93 -5.25 -0.77
C GLY A 237 -15.61 -5.99 -1.10
N PHE A 238 -14.78 -5.43 -1.97
CA PHE A 238 -13.45 -5.98 -2.25
C PHE A 238 -12.40 -5.68 -1.17
N MET A 239 -12.67 -4.79 -0.21
CA MET A 239 -11.72 -4.38 0.82
C MET A 239 -11.06 -5.57 1.52
N LEU A 240 -11.85 -6.50 2.08
CA LEU A 240 -11.35 -7.63 2.86
C LEU A 240 -10.68 -8.71 1.99
N PRO A 241 -11.23 -9.12 0.84
CA PRO A 241 -10.55 -10.02 -0.09
C PRO A 241 -9.21 -9.48 -0.58
N VAL A 242 -9.13 -8.20 -0.93
CA VAL A 242 -7.88 -7.55 -1.37
C VAL A 242 -6.86 -7.52 -0.25
N LEU A 243 -7.26 -7.13 0.96
CA LEU A 243 -6.39 -7.16 2.14
C LEU A 243 -5.75 -8.54 2.32
N ALA A 244 -6.57 -9.59 2.41
CA ALA A 244 -6.10 -10.95 2.63
C ALA A 244 -5.25 -11.48 1.47
N GLY A 245 -5.64 -11.21 0.23
CA GLY A 245 -4.92 -11.62 -0.97
C GLY A 245 -3.51 -11.04 -1.04
N TYR A 246 -3.36 -9.74 -0.76
CA TYR A 246 -2.05 -9.09 -0.82
C TYR A 246 -1.17 -9.36 0.41
N ILE A 247 -1.75 -9.65 1.58
CA ILE A 247 -0.99 -10.22 2.70
C ILE A 247 -0.39 -11.57 2.28
N ALA A 248 -1.23 -12.48 1.76
CA ALA A 248 -0.79 -13.79 1.32
C ALA A 248 0.24 -13.72 0.17
N MET A 249 0.05 -12.80 -0.78
CA MET A 249 1.01 -12.54 -1.86
C MET A 249 2.35 -12.01 -1.30
N SER A 250 2.33 -11.16 -0.29
CA SER A 250 3.56 -10.66 0.35
C SER A 250 4.36 -11.78 1.04
N ILE A 251 3.71 -12.87 1.46
CA ILE A 251 4.32 -14.02 2.13
C ILE A 251 4.76 -15.08 1.12
N ALA A 252 3.89 -15.46 0.18
CA ALA A 252 4.06 -16.62 -0.69
C ALA A 252 4.09 -16.31 -2.19
N ASP A 253 4.24 -15.04 -2.56
CA ASP A 253 4.23 -14.54 -3.93
C ASP A 253 2.89 -14.79 -4.66
N ARG A 254 2.92 -14.80 -6.01
CA ARG A 254 1.71 -14.95 -6.85
C ARG A 254 0.79 -16.12 -6.48
N PRO A 255 1.30 -17.32 -6.13
CA PRO A 255 0.41 -18.42 -5.72
C PRO A 255 -0.42 -18.11 -4.47
N GLY A 256 0.09 -17.27 -3.55
CA GLY A 256 -0.63 -16.85 -2.35
C GLY A 256 -1.84 -15.95 -2.63
N LEU A 257 -1.77 -15.15 -3.71
CA LEU A 257 -2.79 -14.14 -4.01
C LEU A 257 -4.20 -14.73 -4.10
N ALA A 258 -4.42 -15.71 -4.96
CA ALA A 258 -5.73 -16.32 -5.18
C ALA A 258 -6.26 -17.01 -3.91
N VAL A 259 -5.39 -17.70 -3.19
CA VAL A 259 -5.73 -18.39 -1.94
C VAL A 259 -6.16 -17.37 -0.87
N GLY A 260 -5.42 -16.28 -0.73
CA GLY A 260 -5.74 -15.18 0.19
C GLY A 260 -7.04 -14.48 -0.16
N PHE A 261 -7.28 -14.20 -1.46
CA PHE A 261 -8.55 -13.60 -1.92
C PHE A 261 -9.75 -14.44 -1.53
N VAL A 262 -9.71 -15.75 -1.76
CA VAL A 262 -10.81 -16.66 -1.43
C VAL A 262 -10.99 -16.74 0.09
N GLY A 263 -9.92 -16.87 0.86
CA GLY A 263 -9.97 -16.83 2.33
C GLY A 263 -10.58 -15.55 2.88
N GLY A 264 -10.16 -14.39 2.36
CA GLY A 264 -10.69 -13.09 2.73
C GLY A 264 -12.16 -12.90 2.35
N MET A 265 -12.58 -13.44 1.19
CA MET A 265 -13.98 -13.42 0.77
C MET A 265 -14.86 -14.28 1.68
N LEU A 266 -14.41 -15.47 2.05
CA LEU A 266 -15.12 -16.34 2.99
C LEU A 266 -15.24 -15.71 4.39
N ALA A 267 -14.20 -14.99 4.85
CA ALA A 267 -14.25 -14.21 6.08
C ALA A 267 -15.28 -13.07 5.97
N ASN A 268 -15.32 -12.38 4.82
CA ASN A 268 -16.29 -11.29 4.59
C ASN A 268 -17.74 -11.80 4.58
N LEU A 269 -17.98 -12.91 3.90
CA LEU A 269 -19.30 -13.55 3.84
C LEU A 269 -19.71 -14.19 5.18
N GLY A 270 -18.73 -14.52 6.05
CA GLY A 270 -19.00 -15.23 7.29
C GLY A 270 -19.48 -16.68 7.08
N THR A 271 -19.19 -17.25 5.93
CA THR A 271 -19.68 -18.60 5.58
C THR A 271 -19.22 -19.64 6.58
N THR A 272 -20.16 -20.43 7.08
CA THR A 272 -19.95 -21.53 8.03
C THR A 272 -20.34 -22.86 7.41
N TYR A 273 -20.02 -23.98 8.06
CA TYR A 273 -20.44 -25.31 7.59
C TYR A 273 -21.95 -25.41 7.44
N ASN A 274 -22.69 -24.94 8.44
CA ASN A 274 -24.15 -25.00 8.43
C ASN A 274 -24.77 -24.08 7.36
N SER A 275 -24.26 -22.87 7.18
CA SER A 275 -24.77 -21.94 6.16
C SER A 275 -24.42 -22.36 4.72
N ALA A 276 -23.41 -23.18 4.53
CA ALA A 276 -23.11 -23.76 3.24
C ALA A 276 -24.15 -24.83 2.81
N PHE A 277 -24.81 -25.45 3.79
CA PHE A 277 -25.91 -26.40 3.57
C PHE A 277 -27.27 -25.72 3.49
N ASP A 278 -27.50 -24.73 4.35
CA ASP A 278 -28.78 -24.06 4.47
C ASP A 278 -28.57 -22.55 4.42
N SER A 279 -28.91 -21.96 3.30
CA SER A 279 -28.81 -20.52 3.06
C SER A 279 -29.77 -19.66 3.89
N SER A 280 -30.74 -20.28 4.60
CA SER A 280 -31.64 -19.57 5.54
C SER A 280 -30.95 -19.20 6.86
N ILE A 281 -29.79 -19.83 7.17
CA ILE A 281 -29.05 -19.56 8.38
C ILE A 281 -28.35 -18.21 8.24
N SER A 282 -28.67 -17.26 9.13
CA SER A 282 -27.98 -15.99 9.20
C SER A 282 -26.53 -16.19 9.63
N VAL A 283 -25.61 -15.63 8.86
CA VAL A 283 -24.18 -15.67 9.14
C VAL A 283 -23.68 -14.30 9.61
N VAL A 284 -22.64 -14.32 10.41
CA VAL A 284 -21.97 -13.12 10.86
C VAL A 284 -20.59 -13.07 10.22
N SER A 285 -20.31 -11.96 9.53
CA SER A 285 -18.99 -11.73 8.94
C SER A 285 -17.89 -11.85 10.00
N GLY A 286 -16.79 -12.54 9.67
CA GLY A 286 -15.54 -12.52 10.46
C GLY A 286 -14.86 -11.17 10.46
N GLY A 287 -15.31 -10.26 9.60
CA GLY A 287 -14.84 -8.89 9.49
C GLY A 287 -13.36 -8.77 9.15
N PHE A 288 -12.79 -7.65 9.57
CA PHE A 288 -11.38 -7.35 9.32
C PHE A 288 -10.42 -8.36 9.95
N LEU A 289 -10.69 -8.79 11.19
CA LEU A 289 -9.85 -9.77 11.89
C LEU A 289 -9.86 -11.13 11.21
N GLY A 290 -11.02 -11.59 10.75
CA GLY A 290 -11.15 -12.83 9.98
C GLY A 290 -10.39 -12.77 8.66
N ALA A 291 -10.47 -11.65 7.93
CA ALA A 291 -9.76 -11.46 6.68
C ALA A 291 -8.23 -11.38 6.89
N LEU A 292 -7.81 -10.72 7.96
CA LEU A 292 -6.41 -10.62 8.34
C LEU A 292 -5.83 -11.99 8.67
N PHE A 293 -6.52 -12.78 9.49
CA PHE A 293 -6.16 -14.16 9.77
C PHE A 293 -6.10 -15.00 8.48
N ALA A 294 -7.11 -14.90 7.62
CA ALA A 294 -7.15 -15.61 6.34
C ALA A 294 -5.95 -15.28 5.45
N GLY A 295 -5.54 -14.00 5.39
CA GLY A 295 -4.40 -13.57 4.60
C GLY A 295 -3.08 -14.17 5.07
N PHE A 296 -2.79 -14.12 6.37
CA PHE A 296 -1.60 -14.74 6.95
C PHE A 296 -1.64 -16.27 6.80
N LEU A 297 -2.76 -16.87 7.15
CA LEU A 297 -2.93 -18.32 7.03
C LEU A 297 -2.72 -18.79 5.58
N ALA A 298 -3.31 -18.12 4.60
CA ALA A 298 -3.17 -18.44 3.18
C ALA A 298 -1.71 -18.35 2.72
N GLY A 299 -0.99 -17.30 3.14
CA GLY A 299 0.43 -17.15 2.82
C GLY A 299 1.28 -18.29 3.35
N TYR A 300 1.19 -18.58 4.64
CA TYR A 300 1.96 -19.68 5.24
C TYR A 300 1.53 -21.06 4.75
N LEU A 301 0.23 -21.27 4.48
CA LEU A 301 -0.29 -22.51 3.89
C LEU A 301 0.33 -22.76 2.52
N VAL A 302 0.39 -21.73 1.66
CA VAL A 302 1.01 -21.86 0.34
C VAL A 302 2.51 -22.11 0.45
N LEU A 303 3.23 -21.51 1.40
CA LEU A 303 4.63 -21.83 1.67
C LEU A 303 4.79 -23.30 2.08
N GLY A 304 3.88 -23.82 2.90
CA GLY A 304 3.86 -25.25 3.26
C GLY A 304 3.63 -26.15 2.03
N LEU A 305 2.66 -25.79 1.18
CA LEU A 305 2.39 -26.51 -0.08
C LEU A 305 3.59 -26.46 -1.03
N LYS A 306 4.31 -25.33 -1.13
CA LYS A 306 5.55 -25.26 -1.92
C LYS A 306 6.54 -26.32 -1.48
N LYS A 307 6.84 -26.42 -0.17
CA LYS A 307 7.75 -27.44 0.37
C LYS A 307 7.31 -28.86 0.08
N ILE A 308 6.00 -29.14 0.12
CA ILE A 308 5.46 -30.47 -0.20
C ILE A 308 5.59 -30.78 -1.69
N PHE A 309 5.27 -29.81 -2.54
CA PHE A 309 5.31 -30.01 -4.00
C PHE A 309 6.73 -29.91 -4.59
N ASP A 310 7.71 -29.41 -3.85
CA ASP A 310 9.12 -29.49 -4.23
C ASP A 310 9.64 -30.95 -4.26
N LEU A 311 8.97 -31.88 -3.56
CA LEU A 311 9.26 -33.30 -3.61
C LEU A 311 8.76 -33.98 -4.91
N LEU A 312 7.94 -33.29 -5.72
CA LEU A 312 7.40 -33.83 -6.97
C LEU A 312 8.44 -33.78 -8.09
N PRO A 313 8.41 -34.74 -9.05
CA PRO A 313 9.30 -34.74 -10.21
C PRO A 313 9.24 -33.43 -11.02
N GLN A 314 10.37 -33.00 -11.57
CA GLN A 314 10.51 -31.78 -12.40
C GLN A 314 9.53 -31.72 -13.59
N ALA A 315 9.11 -32.87 -14.11
CA ALA A 315 8.10 -32.96 -15.18
C ALA A 315 6.77 -32.29 -14.81
N LEU A 316 6.47 -32.11 -13.52
CA LEU A 316 5.25 -31.49 -13.01
C LEU A 316 5.43 -30.00 -12.64
N ASP A 317 6.61 -29.40 -12.81
CA ASP A 317 6.89 -28.01 -12.40
C ASP A 317 5.94 -27.01 -13.06
N GLY A 318 5.58 -27.22 -14.32
CA GLY A 318 4.60 -26.38 -15.02
C GLY A 318 3.18 -26.45 -14.46
N LEU A 319 2.81 -27.57 -13.81
CA LEU A 319 1.48 -27.77 -13.22
C LEU A 319 1.38 -27.19 -11.80
N LYS A 320 2.52 -27.03 -11.10
CA LYS A 320 2.54 -26.53 -9.71
C LYS A 320 1.83 -25.16 -9.59
N PRO A 321 2.23 -24.08 -10.32
CA PRO A 321 1.64 -22.76 -10.17
C PRO A 321 0.23 -22.64 -10.77
N THR A 322 -0.10 -23.42 -11.80
CA THR A 322 -1.35 -23.27 -12.55
C THR A 322 -2.49 -24.13 -11.98
N LEU A 323 -2.17 -25.29 -11.41
CA LEU A 323 -3.16 -26.24 -10.92
C LEU A 323 -2.98 -26.57 -9.44
N LEU A 324 -1.78 -27.01 -9.02
CA LEU A 324 -1.61 -27.58 -7.68
C LEU A 324 -1.76 -26.55 -6.57
N TYR A 325 -1.06 -25.41 -6.65
CA TYR A 325 -1.19 -24.38 -5.63
C TYR A 325 -2.60 -23.79 -5.54
N PRO A 326 -3.28 -23.41 -6.63
CA PRO A 326 -4.66 -22.93 -6.55
C PRO A 326 -5.62 -23.99 -6.03
N PHE A 327 -5.58 -25.20 -6.55
CA PHE A 327 -6.52 -26.25 -6.18
C PHE A 327 -6.42 -26.62 -4.69
N PHE A 328 -5.23 -27.02 -4.24
CA PHE A 328 -5.03 -27.39 -2.85
C PHE A 328 -5.05 -26.18 -1.91
N GLY A 329 -4.50 -25.05 -2.33
CA GLY A 329 -4.49 -23.83 -1.52
C GLY A 329 -5.89 -23.30 -1.26
N ILE A 330 -6.70 -23.14 -2.30
CA ILE A 330 -8.09 -22.68 -2.19
C ILE A 330 -8.94 -23.69 -1.43
N GLY A 331 -8.80 -24.98 -1.71
CA GLY A 331 -9.54 -26.03 -1.01
C GLY A 331 -9.24 -26.04 0.49
N LEU A 332 -7.96 -25.99 0.87
CA LEU A 332 -7.57 -26.02 2.28
C LEU A 332 -7.94 -24.72 3.01
N ILE A 333 -7.67 -23.55 2.43
CA ILE A 333 -8.06 -22.29 3.08
C ILE A 333 -9.58 -22.21 3.24
N GLY A 334 -10.33 -22.67 2.23
CA GLY A 334 -11.78 -22.69 2.26
C GLY A 334 -12.30 -23.55 3.41
N LEU A 335 -11.80 -24.80 3.52
CA LEU A 335 -12.15 -25.69 4.62
C LEU A 335 -11.85 -25.05 5.99
N ILE A 336 -10.63 -24.54 6.18
CA ILE A 336 -10.23 -23.96 7.46
C ILE A 336 -11.12 -22.75 7.80
N MET A 337 -11.35 -21.84 6.83
CA MET A 337 -12.15 -20.64 7.09
C MET A 337 -13.60 -20.95 7.44
N ILE A 338 -14.22 -21.95 6.82
CA ILE A 338 -15.58 -22.39 7.15
C ILE A 338 -15.70 -22.79 8.61
N PHE A 339 -14.70 -23.44 9.19
CA PHE A 339 -14.71 -23.83 10.61
C PHE A 339 -14.30 -22.71 11.56
N VAL A 340 -13.46 -21.77 11.10
CA VAL A 340 -12.90 -20.70 11.92
C VAL A 340 -13.79 -19.43 11.93
N ASN A 341 -14.57 -19.20 10.87
CA ASN A 341 -15.46 -18.05 10.76
C ASN A 341 -16.39 -17.82 11.95
N PRO A 342 -17.03 -18.83 12.57
CA PRO A 342 -17.86 -18.63 13.75
C PRO A 342 -17.12 -17.97 14.92
N PHE A 343 -15.84 -18.32 15.09
CA PHE A 343 -14.99 -17.72 16.13
C PHE A 343 -14.75 -16.23 15.85
N PHE A 344 -14.32 -15.87 14.64
CA PHE A 344 -14.12 -14.45 14.29
C PHE A 344 -15.42 -13.66 14.23
N GLY A 345 -16.51 -14.28 13.78
CA GLY A 345 -17.85 -13.68 13.83
C GLY A 345 -18.26 -13.32 15.25
N SER A 346 -18.03 -14.20 16.22
CA SER A 346 -18.35 -13.93 17.63
C SER A 346 -17.50 -12.78 18.21
N ILE A 347 -16.21 -12.72 17.87
CA ILE A 347 -15.34 -11.59 18.25
C ILE A 347 -15.85 -10.30 17.63
N ASN A 348 -16.22 -10.31 16.35
CA ASN A 348 -16.73 -9.14 15.65
C ASN A 348 -18.03 -8.63 16.30
N VAL A 349 -18.95 -9.51 16.67
CA VAL A 349 -20.16 -9.17 17.43
C VAL A 349 -19.80 -8.58 18.80
N ALA A 350 -18.85 -9.17 19.52
CA ALA A 350 -18.43 -8.68 20.83
C ALA A 350 -17.84 -7.26 20.73
N ILE A 351 -16.98 -6.99 19.73
CA ILE A 351 -16.42 -5.66 19.48
C ILE A 351 -17.54 -4.66 19.14
N THR A 352 -18.47 -5.04 18.26
CA THR A 352 -19.62 -4.21 17.88
C THR A 352 -20.50 -3.88 19.06
N ASN A 353 -20.82 -4.87 19.90
CA ASN A 353 -21.61 -4.67 21.11
C ASN A 353 -20.88 -3.77 22.11
N PHE A 354 -19.58 -3.96 22.28
CA PHE A 354 -18.75 -3.10 23.14
C PHE A 354 -18.80 -1.65 22.64
N LEU A 355 -18.55 -1.39 21.36
CA LEU A 355 -18.59 -0.05 20.78
C LEU A 355 -19.99 0.58 20.89
N ASN A 356 -21.04 -0.20 20.67
CA ASN A 356 -22.43 0.27 20.80
C ASN A 356 -22.83 0.54 22.26
N SER A 357 -22.22 -0.17 23.22
CA SER A 357 -22.46 0.05 24.66
C SER A 357 -21.76 1.29 25.20
N MET A 358 -20.79 1.85 24.45
CA MET A 358 -20.09 3.07 24.85
C MET A 358 -21.05 4.26 24.84
N GLY A 359 -21.18 4.94 25.97
CA GLY A 359 -21.94 6.20 26.07
C GLY A 359 -21.27 7.33 25.30
N GLY A 360 -21.98 8.42 25.05
CA GLY A 360 -21.49 9.56 24.27
C GLY A 360 -20.12 10.10 24.71
N THR A 361 -19.91 10.23 26.03
CA THR A 361 -18.61 10.68 26.59
C THR A 361 -17.45 9.73 26.25
N SER A 362 -17.68 8.41 26.32
CA SER A 362 -16.66 7.41 25.99
C SER A 362 -16.36 7.38 24.47
N LYS A 363 -17.37 7.58 23.63
CA LYS A 363 -17.19 7.72 22.17
C LYS A 363 -16.40 8.98 21.81
N VAL A 364 -16.66 10.10 22.47
CA VAL A 364 -15.89 11.33 22.31
C VAL A 364 -14.44 11.12 22.72
N LEU A 365 -14.17 10.46 23.85
CA LEU A 365 -12.83 10.14 24.28
C LEU A 365 -12.09 9.23 23.27
N LEU A 366 -12.75 8.19 22.79
CA LEU A 366 -12.20 7.34 21.73
C LEU A 366 -11.87 8.15 20.46
N GLY A 367 -12.81 9.02 20.06
CA GLY A 367 -12.60 9.92 18.91
C GLY A 367 -11.38 10.82 19.08
N ILE A 368 -11.21 11.43 20.27
CA ILE A 368 -10.03 12.27 20.58
C ILE A 368 -8.73 11.45 20.48
N VAL A 369 -8.71 10.22 21.02
CA VAL A 369 -7.52 9.36 20.98
C VAL A 369 -7.16 9.00 19.53
N VAL A 370 -8.10 8.47 18.75
CA VAL A 370 -7.78 8.04 17.37
C VAL A 370 -7.49 9.22 16.44
N ALA A 371 -8.18 10.35 16.61
CA ALA A 371 -7.88 11.57 15.86
C ALA A 371 -6.50 12.14 16.24
N GLY A 372 -6.15 12.13 17.53
CA GLY A 372 -4.83 12.51 18.01
C GLY A 372 -3.72 11.63 17.44
N MET A 373 -3.91 10.32 17.39
CA MET A 373 -2.96 9.39 16.79
C MET A 373 -2.70 9.70 15.30
N MET A 374 -3.70 10.21 14.58
CA MET A 374 -3.53 10.63 13.18
C MET A 374 -2.64 11.86 13.03
N ALA A 375 -2.65 12.74 14.03
CA ALA A 375 -1.93 14.00 13.99
C ALA A 375 -0.51 13.94 14.57
N ILE A 376 -0.21 12.97 15.44
CA ILE A 376 1.08 12.86 16.17
C ILE A 376 2.25 12.58 15.21
N ASP A 377 2.09 11.66 14.25
CA ASP A 377 3.16 11.25 13.35
C ASP A 377 2.62 11.03 11.92
N MET A 378 2.52 12.08 11.14
CA MET A 378 1.98 12.01 9.77
C MET A 378 2.71 10.97 8.91
N GLY A 379 2.03 9.82 8.66
CA GLY A 379 2.58 8.68 7.92
C GLY A 379 3.43 7.72 8.75
N GLY A 380 3.59 7.94 10.04
CA GLY A 380 4.30 7.07 10.97
C GLY A 380 3.46 5.91 11.53
N PRO A 381 3.99 5.19 12.54
CA PRO A 381 3.33 4.00 13.10
C PRO A 381 2.01 4.30 13.81
N PHE A 382 1.88 5.44 14.52
CA PHE A 382 0.64 5.79 15.23
C PHE A 382 -0.48 6.13 14.26
N ASN A 383 -0.18 6.94 13.23
CA ASN A 383 -1.10 7.26 12.15
C ASN A 383 -1.62 5.98 11.46
N LYS A 384 -0.72 5.07 11.09
CA LYS A 384 -1.07 3.80 10.44
C LYS A 384 -1.91 2.90 11.35
N ALA A 385 -1.61 2.83 12.65
CA ALA A 385 -2.39 2.05 13.61
C ALA A 385 -3.82 2.58 13.76
N ALA A 386 -4.00 3.90 13.87
CA ALA A 386 -5.31 4.53 13.92
C ALA A 386 -6.11 4.27 12.64
N TYR A 387 -5.45 4.35 11.47
CA TYR A 387 -6.08 4.08 10.19
C TYR A 387 -6.51 2.61 10.04
N VAL A 388 -5.67 1.66 10.43
CA VAL A 388 -5.99 0.22 10.43
C VAL A 388 -7.18 -0.06 11.37
N PHE A 389 -7.20 0.54 12.55
CA PHE A 389 -8.33 0.43 13.49
C PHE A 389 -9.63 1.03 12.90
N GLY A 390 -9.53 2.20 12.26
CA GLY A 390 -10.66 2.82 11.57
C GLY A 390 -11.24 1.95 10.45
N THR A 391 -10.37 1.35 9.62
CA THR A 391 -10.80 0.44 8.54
C THR A 391 -11.39 -0.85 9.08
N ALA A 392 -10.88 -1.39 10.18
CA ALA A 392 -11.47 -2.53 10.86
C ALA A 392 -12.88 -2.21 11.38
N SER A 393 -13.07 -1.01 11.94
CA SER A 393 -14.39 -0.52 12.41
C SER A 393 -15.38 -0.34 11.27
N LEU A 394 -14.94 0.12 10.08
CA LEU A 394 -15.79 0.18 8.88
C LEU A 394 -16.30 -1.20 8.46
N ALA A 395 -15.43 -2.21 8.47
CA ALA A 395 -15.80 -3.58 8.15
C ALA A 395 -16.87 -4.15 9.11
N SER A 396 -16.94 -3.60 10.33
CA SER A 396 -17.93 -3.94 11.35
C SER A 396 -19.16 -3.02 11.36
N GLY A 397 -19.27 -2.10 10.41
CA GLY A 397 -20.39 -1.15 10.30
C GLY A 397 -20.31 0.04 11.28
N ASN A 398 -19.19 0.23 11.99
CA ASN A 398 -18.99 1.35 12.91
C ASN A 398 -18.26 2.50 12.22
N PHE A 399 -19.02 3.41 11.62
CA PHE A 399 -18.47 4.51 10.82
C PHE A 399 -17.90 5.66 11.67
N GLU A 400 -18.33 5.82 12.91
CA GLU A 400 -17.94 6.92 13.81
C GLU A 400 -16.44 6.96 14.06
N VAL A 401 -15.80 5.78 14.23
CA VAL A 401 -14.36 5.67 14.46
C VAL A 401 -13.59 6.17 13.26
N MET A 402 -13.96 5.73 12.05
CA MET A 402 -13.30 6.17 10.83
C MET A 402 -13.54 7.65 10.54
N ALA A 403 -14.71 8.18 10.85
CA ALA A 403 -14.99 9.61 10.75
C ALA A 403 -14.03 10.43 11.65
N ALA A 404 -13.80 9.98 12.88
CA ALA A 404 -12.84 10.62 13.79
C ALA A 404 -11.38 10.52 13.28
N VAL A 405 -10.98 9.36 12.75
CA VAL A 405 -9.68 9.14 12.13
C VAL A 405 -9.47 10.11 10.96
N MET A 406 -10.45 10.21 10.06
CA MET A 406 -10.36 11.10 8.89
C MET A 406 -10.34 12.58 9.29
N ALA A 407 -11.18 12.99 10.25
CA ALA A 407 -11.16 14.34 10.79
C ALA A 407 -9.79 14.69 11.39
N GLY A 408 -9.22 13.79 12.20
CA GLY A 408 -7.89 13.96 12.78
C GLY A 408 -6.78 14.07 11.73
N GLY A 409 -6.87 13.31 10.64
CA GLY A 409 -5.93 13.35 9.52
C GLY A 409 -5.97 14.64 8.70
N MET A 410 -7.10 15.36 8.71
CA MET A 410 -7.24 16.65 8.01
C MET A 410 -6.66 17.83 8.79
N VAL A 411 -6.56 17.74 10.12
CA VAL A 411 -6.11 18.85 10.98
C VAL A 411 -4.69 19.30 10.68
N PRO A 412 -3.66 18.43 10.60
CA PRO A 412 -2.30 18.88 10.35
C PRO A 412 -2.12 19.61 9.01
N PRO A 413 -2.62 19.10 7.85
CA PRO A 413 -2.53 19.83 6.59
C PRO A 413 -3.21 21.21 6.63
N LEU A 414 -4.39 21.30 7.28
CA LEU A 414 -5.10 22.57 7.43
C LEU A 414 -4.34 23.53 8.34
N ALA A 415 -3.78 23.06 9.45
CA ALA A 415 -2.98 23.87 10.36
C ALA A 415 -1.72 24.43 9.66
N ILE A 416 -1.04 23.58 8.87
CA ILE A 416 0.13 24.00 8.09
C ILE A 416 -0.26 25.02 7.01
N ALA A 417 -1.42 24.86 6.38
CA ALA A 417 -1.90 25.79 5.36
C ALA A 417 -2.31 27.15 5.94
N LEU A 418 -2.67 27.23 7.23
CA LEU A 418 -3.06 28.46 7.93
C LEU A 418 -1.89 29.16 8.62
N ALA A 419 -0.79 28.45 8.89
CA ALA A 419 0.42 28.98 9.55
C ALA A 419 1.34 29.67 8.54
#